data_5291db99926d5008f47cb918b21b4a36
#
_entry.id   5291db99926d5008f47cb918b21b4a36
#
_cell.length_a   1.000
_cell.length_b   1.000
_cell.length_c   1.000
_cell.angle_alpha   90.00
_cell.angle_beta   90.00
_cell.angle_gamma   90.00
#
_symmetry.space_group_name_H-M   'P 1'
#
loop_
_entity.id
_entity.type
_entity.pdbx_description
1 polymer ?
#
loop_
_entity_poly.entity_id
_entity_poly.type
_entity_poly.pdbx_seq_one_letter_code
_entity_poly.pdbx_strand_id
1 'polypeptide(L)'
;MMKSGLAALAATVLGACAQAAMAADPAPQTYTLLATPRTVVWGNYNAASKPVLTIRSGDTVVFHTLLTNSPTGLAKAGVPDDQIEQSLKDVFREVTDRGPGGHILDGPVFIEGAEPGDTVEVRIQKIDIAIPYGYNAFRYGAGFQTEEFPYSKIKIIPLDREKMIGHFAPGIDIPLHPFFGSMGVAPPPAVGRYDSAPPTFIGGNMDNKELQVGSTVYFPVFVPGALFEIGDGHANQGNGESDITAIETSLVGTLQFILHKHTGQTYPRAETATHYIAMGFDDDLTVATHRAIDQMIDFLVGAKHMTRDDAYMLISTAADVDITELVDRNKGVHVMMPKAVFVK
;
A
#
# COMPACT_ATOMS: atom_id res chain seq x y z
N MET A 1 -3.36 -93.52 -26.09
CA MET A 1 -2.55 -92.54 -25.41
C MET A 1 -2.95 -91.16 -25.92
N MET A 2 -3.76 -90.45 -25.14
CA MET A 2 -4.29 -89.13 -25.49
C MET A 2 -3.41 -88.06 -24.81
N LYS A 3 -2.92 -87.08 -25.54
CA LYS A 3 -2.25 -85.91 -25.01
C LYS A 3 -3.20 -84.73 -25.15
N SER A 4 -3.68 -84.25 -24.02
CA SER A 4 -4.47 -83.04 -23.86
C SER A 4 -3.54 -81.81 -23.87
N GLY A 5 -3.75 -80.88 -24.79
CA GLY A 5 -3.10 -79.58 -24.85
C GLY A 5 -3.96 -78.54 -24.15
N LEU A 6 -3.39 -77.85 -23.16
CA LEU A 6 -3.96 -76.69 -22.50
C LEU A 6 -3.61 -75.45 -23.30
N ALA A 7 -4.60 -74.71 -23.79
CA ALA A 7 -4.42 -73.36 -24.35
C ALA A 7 -4.58 -72.33 -23.23
N ALA A 8 -3.53 -71.53 -23.02
CA ALA A 8 -3.54 -70.41 -22.09
C ALA A 8 -4.03 -69.13 -22.82
N LEU A 9 -5.13 -68.57 -22.35
CA LEU A 9 -5.67 -67.25 -22.79
C LEU A 9 -4.97 -66.14 -22.06
N ALA A 10 -4.16 -65.33 -22.69
CA ALA A 10 -3.58 -64.13 -22.17
C ALA A 10 -4.56 -62.99 -22.32
N ALA A 11 -5.13 -62.48 -21.25
CA ALA A 11 -5.94 -61.28 -21.23
C ALA A 11 -5.07 -60.04 -21.08
N THR A 12 -4.97 -59.22 -22.15
CA THR A 12 -4.26 -57.92 -22.13
C THR A 12 -5.21 -56.87 -21.53
N VAL A 13 -4.94 -56.38 -20.33
CA VAL A 13 -5.61 -55.25 -19.71
C VAL A 13 -4.96 -53.99 -20.23
N LEU A 14 -5.61 -53.26 -21.16
CA LEU A 14 -5.25 -51.89 -21.53
C LEU A 14 -5.71 -50.95 -20.40
N GLY A 15 -4.79 -50.52 -19.56
CA GLY A 15 -4.99 -49.42 -18.61
C GLY A 15 -5.01 -48.07 -19.34
N ALA A 16 -6.18 -47.47 -19.51
CA ALA A 16 -6.30 -46.09 -20.00
C ALA A 16 -5.90 -45.15 -18.82
N CYS A 17 -4.68 -44.62 -18.88
CA CYS A 17 -4.32 -43.48 -18.04
C CYS A 17 -5.07 -42.22 -18.55
N ALA A 18 -6.12 -41.84 -17.89
CA ALA A 18 -6.77 -40.54 -18.06
C ALA A 18 -5.79 -39.47 -17.50
N GLN A 19 -5.03 -38.81 -18.36
CA GLN A 19 -4.36 -37.56 -18.01
C GLN A 19 -5.45 -36.52 -17.80
N ALA A 20 -5.67 -36.15 -16.54
CA ALA A 20 -6.43 -34.94 -16.23
C ALA A 20 -5.67 -33.75 -16.83
N ALA A 21 -6.19 -33.16 -17.88
CA ALA A 21 -5.69 -31.90 -18.40
C ALA A 21 -5.86 -30.87 -17.26
N MET A 22 -4.76 -30.40 -16.68
CA MET A 22 -4.79 -29.23 -15.81
C MET A 22 -5.32 -28.08 -16.67
N ALA A 23 -6.49 -27.55 -16.31
CA ALA A 23 -6.99 -26.35 -16.94
C ALA A 23 -5.92 -25.26 -16.74
N ALA A 24 -5.52 -24.62 -17.86
CA ALA A 24 -4.60 -23.49 -17.77
C ALA A 24 -5.25 -22.41 -16.90
N ASP A 25 -4.47 -21.79 -16.00
CA ASP A 25 -4.96 -20.67 -15.21
C ASP A 25 -5.52 -19.61 -16.17
N PRO A 26 -6.71 -19.07 -15.89
CA PRO A 26 -7.29 -18.05 -16.73
C PRO A 26 -6.37 -16.82 -16.77
N ALA A 27 -6.32 -16.15 -17.93
CA ALA A 27 -5.49 -14.96 -18.13
C ALA A 27 -5.78 -13.88 -17.06
N PRO A 28 -4.77 -13.10 -16.65
CA PRO A 28 -4.95 -11.98 -15.72
C PRO A 28 -6.04 -11.03 -16.19
N GLN A 29 -6.83 -10.52 -15.23
CA GLN A 29 -7.95 -9.63 -15.49
C GLN A 29 -7.67 -8.25 -14.89
N THR A 30 -8.38 -7.23 -15.41
CA THR A 30 -8.37 -5.88 -14.86
C THR A 30 -9.76 -5.53 -14.34
N TYR A 31 -9.80 -5.09 -13.08
CA TYR A 31 -11.01 -4.65 -12.39
C TYR A 31 -10.95 -3.15 -12.15
N THR A 32 -12.11 -2.52 -11.97
CA THR A 32 -12.20 -1.13 -11.50
C THR A 32 -12.95 -1.09 -10.18
N LEU A 33 -12.37 -0.45 -9.18
CA LEU A 33 -12.98 -0.23 -7.87
C LEU A 33 -13.16 1.28 -7.67
N LEU A 34 -14.41 1.72 -7.60
CA LEU A 34 -14.78 3.11 -7.35
C LEU A 34 -15.03 3.30 -5.85
N ALA A 35 -14.54 4.39 -5.27
CA ALA A 35 -14.89 4.79 -3.92
C ALA A 35 -16.38 5.16 -3.83
N THR A 36 -17.14 4.35 -3.13
CA THR A 36 -18.57 4.53 -2.86
C THR A 36 -18.85 4.18 -1.39
N PRO A 37 -20.03 4.54 -0.83
CA PRO A 37 -20.37 4.13 0.54
C PRO A 37 -20.35 2.62 0.78
N ARG A 38 -20.30 1.79 -0.26
CA ARG A 38 -20.30 0.32 -0.18
C ARG A 38 -18.93 -0.32 -0.43
N THR A 39 -17.98 0.44 -0.93
CA THR A 39 -16.67 -0.03 -1.36
C THR A 39 -15.52 0.61 -0.59
N VAL A 40 -15.84 1.43 0.39
CA VAL A 40 -14.84 2.02 1.27
C VAL A 40 -14.96 1.50 2.70
N VAL A 41 -13.81 1.42 3.37
CA VAL A 41 -13.68 1.28 4.82
C VAL A 41 -13.21 2.62 5.37
N TRP A 42 -13.81 3.09 6.46
CA TRP A 42 -13.43 4.34 7.06
C TRP A 42 -12.60 4.11 8.31
N GLY A 43 -11.35 4.58 8.28
CA GLY A 43 -10.52 4.78 9.46
C GLY A 43 -9.97 3.53 10.13
N ASN A 44 -9.99 2.37 9.48
CA ASN A 44 -9.42 1.16 10.08
C ASN A 44 -9.06 0.08 9.06
N TYR A 45 -8.16 -0.83 9.47
CA TYR A 45 -7.88 -2.13 8.87
C TYR A 45 -8.42 -3.21 9.80
N ASN A 46 -9.16 -4.20 9.27
CA ASN A 46 -9.83 -5.18 10.13
C ASN A 46 -9.99 -6.55 9.45
N ALA A 47 -9.52 -7.59 10.12
CA ALA A 47 -9.67 -8.98 9.66
C ALA A 47 -11.14 -9.43 9.50
N ALA A 48 -12.08 -8.76 10.17
CA ALA A 48 -13.51 -9.07 10.08
C ALA A 48 -14.25 -8.29 8.96
N SER A 49 -13.54 -7.39 8.24
CA SER A 49 -14.13 -6.66 7.13
C SER A 49 -14.49 -7.58 5.98
N LYS A 50 -15.66 -7.33 5.38
CA LYS A 50 -16.12 -8.12 4.22
C LYS A 50 -15.48 -7.58 2.95
N PRO A 51 -14.85 -8.43 2.12
CA PRO A 51 -14.27 -7.98 0.87
C PRO A 51 -15.34 -7.46 -0.10
N VAL A 52 -15.00 -6.40 -0.82
CA VAL A 52 -15.84 -5.78 -1.87
C VAL A 52 -15.46 -6.24 -3.26
N LEU A 53 -14.26 -6.80 -3.40
CA LEU A 53 -13.71 -7.34 -4.63
C LEU A 53 -12.86 -8.57 -4.30
N THR A 54 -12.94 -9.60 -5.16
CA THR A 54 -12.05 -10.77 -5.11
C THR A 54 -11.26 -10.85 -6.40
N ILE A 55 -9.95 -11.02 -6.28
CA ILE A 55 -9.00 -11.09 -7.41
C ILE A 55 -8.08 -12.30 -7.26
N ARG A 56 -7.39 -12.66 -8.33
CA ARG A 56 -6.36 -13.69 -8.36
C ARG A 56 -4.97 -13.09 -8.50
N SER A 57 -3.97 -13.87 -8.14
CA SER A 57 -2.58 -13.52 -8.43
C SER A 57 -2.37 -13.23 -9.93
N GLY A 58 -1.75 -12.11 -10.25
CA GLY A 58 -1.57 -11.59 -11.60
C GLY A 58 -2.60 -10.55 -12.04
N ASP A 59 -3.75 -10.48 -11.38
CA ASP A 59 -4.80 -9.51 -11.71
C ASP A 59 -4.39 -8.06 -11.37
N THR A 60 -5.07 -7.12 -12.01
CA THR A 60 -4.86 -5.67 -11.85
C THR A 60 -6.15 -5.01 -11.37
N VAL A 61 -6.02 -4.03 -10.47
CA VAL A 61 -7.15 -3.22 -10.02
C VAL A 61 -6.86 -1.74 -10.29
N VAL A 62 -7.84 -1.05 -10.88
CA VAL A 62 -7.86 0.41 -11.02
C VAL A 62 -8.71 0.97 -9.88
N PHE A 63 -8.04 1.59 -8.90
CA PHE A 63 -8.68 2.22 -7.74
C PHE A 63 -8.97 3.69 -8.04
N HIS A 64 -10.15 4.16 -7.65
CA HIS A 64 -10.54 5.57 -7.69
C HIS A 64 -10.71 6.06 -6.26
N THR A 65 -9.63 6.47 -5.61
CA THR A 65 -9.64 6.87 -4.21
C THR A 65 -10.13 8.31 -4.01
N LEU A 66 -10.60 8.61 -2.81
CA LEU A 66 -11.05 9.94 -2.41
C LEU A 66 -10.07 10.58 -1.44
N LEU A 67 -9.90 11.89 -1.56
CA LEU A 67 -9.18 12.66 -0.55
C LEU A 67 -9.91 12.60 0.80
N THR A 68 -9.15 12.70 1.89
CA THR A 68 -9.66 12.58 3.25
C THR A 68 -9.95 13.97 3.85
N ASN A 69 -11.03 14.62 3.45
CA ASN A 69 -11.54 15.82 4.09
C ASN A 69 -13.07 15.94 3.94
N SER A 70 -13.73 16.62 4.89
CA SER A 70 -15.18 16.80 4.81
C SER A 70 -15.57 17.73 3.67
N PRO A 71 -16.65 17.44 2.90
CA PRO A 71 -17.16 18.34 1.89
C PRO A 71 -17.41 19.76 2.42
N THR A 72 -17.94 19.88 3.64
CA THR A 72 -18.16 21.17 4.31
C THR A 72 -16.84 21.89 4.63
N GLY A 73 -15.79 21.14 5.02
CA GLY A 73 -14.46 21.68 5.27
C GLY A 73 -13.83 22.25 4.01
N LEU A 74 -13.91 21.49 2.91
CA LEU A 74 -13.42 21.92 1.59
C LEU A 74 -14.15 23.17 1.09
N ALA A 75 -15.49 23.20 1.19
CA ALA A 75 -16.28 24.37 0.79
C ALA A 75 -15.91 25.63 1.62
N LYS A 76 -15.72 25.48 2.94
CA LYS A 76 -15.26 26.58 3.81
C LYS A 76 -13.83 27.02 3.48
N ALA A 77 -13.00 26.14 2.97
CA ALA A 77 -11.65 26.45 2.51
C ALA A 77 -11.61 27.09 1.13
N GLY A 78 -12.75 27.23 0.45
CA GLY A 78 -12.89 27.93 -0.83
C GLY A 78 -13.00 27.03 -2.05
N VAL A 79 -13.14 25.70 -1.88
CA VAL A 79 -13.40 24.80 -3.01
C VAL A 79 -14.86 24.99 -3.47
N PRO A 80 -15.11 25.28 -4.75
CA PRO A 80 -16.48 25.36 -5.30
C PRO A 80 -17.22 24.02 -5.11
N ASP A 81 -18.52 24.09 -4.78
CA ASP A 81 -19.29 22.89 -4.46
C ASP A 81 -19.39 21.89 -5.62
N ASP A 82 -19.40 22.38 -6.85
CA ASP A 82 -19.38 21.58 -8.07
C ASP A 82 -18.03 20.90 -8.37
N GLN A 83 -16.95 21.33 -7.71
CA GLN A 83 -15.64 20.68 -7.77
C GLN A 83 -15.42 19.65 -6.64
N ILE A 84 -16.29 19.63 -5.63
CA ILE A 84 -16.24 18.61 -4.58
C ILE A 84 -16.93 17.35 -5.11
N GLU A 85 -16.19 16.24 -5.16
CA GLU A 85 -16.65 14.97 -5.72
C GLU A 85 -17.98 14.51 -5.08
N GLN A 86 -18.93 14.11 -5.90
CA GLN A 86 -20.22 13.62 -5.41
C GLN A 86 -20.05 12.33 -4.57
N SER A 87 -19.12 11.45 -4.96
CA SER A 87 -18.78 10.25 -4.20
C SER A 87 -18.28 10.58 -2.79
N LEU A 88 -17.48 11.64 -2.63
CA LEU A 88 -17.05 12.11 -1.32
C LEU A 88 -18.23 12.59 -0.46
N LYS A 89 -19.15 13.37 -1.06
CA LYS A 89 -20.38 13.81 -0.38
C LYS A 89 -21.24 12.63 0.06
N ASP A 90 -21.35 11.61 -0.80
CA ASP A 90 -22.14 10.40 -0.52
C ASP A 90 -21.49 9.54 0.58
N VAL A 91 -20.18 9.34 0.53
CA VAL A 91 -19.43 8.62 1.57
C VAL A 91 -19.58 9.32 2.93
N PHE A 92 -19.44 10.65 2.98
CA PHE A 92 -19.61 11.41 4.23
C PHE A 92 -21.03 11.33 4.79
N ARG A 93 -22.06 11.26 3.93
CA ARG A 93 -23.46 11.15 4.32
C ARG A 93 -23.85 9.75 4.78
N GLU A 94 -23.37 8.71 4.10
CA GLU A 94 -23.91 7.35 4.22
C GLU A 94 -23.04 6.40 5.04
N VAL A 95 -21.72 6.60 5.08
CA VAL A 95 -20.83 5.76 5.88
C VAL A 95 -20.88 6.19 7.34
N THR A 96 -21.58 5.39 8.15
CA THR A 96 -21.77 5.62 9.60
C THR A 96 -20.83 4.77 10.45
N ASP A 97 -20.36 3.63 9.92
CA ASP A 97 -19.37 2.79 10.60
C ASP A 97 -17.97 3.34 10.32
N ARG A 98 -17.47 4.15 11.26
CA ARG A 98 -16.16 4.79 11.17
C ARG A 98 -15.25 4.23 12.25
N GLY A 99 -14.03 3.89 11.83
CA GLY A 99 -12.98 3.45 12.74
C GLY A 99 -12.34 4.61 13.52
N PRO A 100 -11.29 4.31 14.29
CA PRO A 100 -10.59 5.33 15.09
C PRO A 100 -9.76 6.31 14.26
N GLY A 101 -9.37 5.94 13.02
CA GLY A 101 -8.59 6.79 12.11
C GLY A 101 -9.44 7.70 11.23
N GLY A 102 -8.76 8.49 10.40
CA GLY A 102 -9.39 9.49 9.54
C GLY A 102 -9.62 9.03 8.09
N HIS A 103 -8.84 8.09 7.59
CA HIS A 103 -8.72 7.81 6.16
C HIS A 103 -9.94 7.11 5.58
N ILE A 104 -10.30 7.47 4.34
CA ILE A 104 -11.25 6.75 3.50
C ILE A 104 -10.43 5.81 2.63
N LEU A 105 -10.58 4.49 2.86
CA LEU A 105 -9.80 3.45 2.19
C LEU A 105 -10.70 2.65 1.26
N ASP A 106 -10.29 2.48 0.01
CA ASP A 106 -10.96 1.59 -0.95
C ASP A 106 -10.64 0.14 -0.64
N GLY A 107 -11.65 -0.72 -0.61
CA GLY A 107 -11.50 -2.12 -0.29
C GLY A 107 -12.47 -2.61 0.79
N PRO A 108 -12.18 -3.77 1.43
CA PRO A 108 -11.02 -4.64 1.22
C PRO A 108 -11.08 -5.44 -0.09
N VAL A 109 -9.91 -5.64 -0.69
CA VAL A 109 -9.72 -6.55 -1.83
C VAL A 109 -9.22 -7.90 -1.29
N PHE A 110 -9.93 -8.97 -1.63
CA PHE A 110 -9.56 -10.35 -1.28
C PHE A 110 -8.70 -10.95 -2.40
N ILE A 111 -7.50 -11.40 -2.08
CA ILE A 111 -6.59 -12.09 -3.00
C ILE A 111 -6.77 -13.60 -2.83
N GLU A 112 -7.31 -14.29 -3.84
CA GLU A 112 -7.54 -15.73 -3.81
C GLU A 112 -6.25 -16.51 -3.51
N GLY A 113 -6.36 -17.45 -2.57
CA GLY A 113 -5.25 -18.32 -2.17
C GLY A 113 -4.21 -17.66 -1.26
N ALA A 114 -4.35 -16.39 -0.91
CA ALA A 114 -3.47 -15.76 0.08
C ALA A 114 -3.77 -16.29 1.48
N GLU A 115 -2.73 -16.76 2.17
CA GLU A 115 -2.79 -17.34 3.51
C GLU A 115 -1.73 -16.73 4.42
N PRO A 116 -1.92 -16.76 5.76
CA PRO A 116 -0.91 -16.27 6.69
C PRO A 116 0.49 -16.86 6.44
N GLY A 117 1.50 -15.99 6.37
CA GLY A 117 2.88 -16.34 6.03
C GLY A 117 3.25 -16.21 4.57
N ASP A 118 2.28 -15.87 3.71
CA ASP A 118 2.53 -15.45 2.32
C ASP A 118 2.91 -13.97 2.24
N THR A 119 3.23 -13.51 1.05
CA THR A 119 3.44 -12.08 0.72
C THR A 119 2.61 -11.70 -0.49
N VAL A 120 1.92 -10.56 -0.41
CA VAL A 120 1.31 -9.91 -1.56
C VAL A 120 2.28 -8.86 -2.09
N GLU A 121 2.71 -9.02 -3.33
CA GLU A 121 3.47 -8.06 -4.10
C GLU A 121 2.48 -7.15 -4.85
N VAL A 122 2.60 -5.84 -4.65
CA VAL A 122 1.76 -4.82 -5.28
C VAL A 122 2.64 -3.94 -6.16
N ARG A 123 2.45 -4.03 -7.48
CA ARG A 123 3.17 -3.24 -8.48
C ARG A 123 2.36 -2.01 -8.85
N ILE A 124 2.92 -0.84 -8.63
CA ILE A 124 2.28 0.43 -8.95
C ILE A 124 2.59 0.77 -10.42
N GLN A 125 1.61 0.52 -11.28
CA GLN A 125 1.79 0.66 -12.74
C GLN A 125 1.46 2.07 -13.25
N LYS A 126 0.47 2.73 -12.62
CA LYS A 126 0.02 4.07 -13.01
C LYS A 126 -0.63 4.78 -11.85
N ILE A 127 -0.42 6.09 -11.74
CA ILE A 127 -1.16 6.98 -10.82
C ILE A 127 -1.50 8.26 -11.58
N ASP A 128 -2.78 8.61 -11.61
CA ASP A 128 -3.29 9.88 -12.15
C ASP A 128 -3.92 10.70 -11.01
N ILE A 129 -3.74 12.01 -11.03
CA ILE A 129 -4.43 12.93 -10.13
C ILE A 129 -5.86 13.10 -10.64
N ALA A 130 -6.87 12.77 -9.81
CA ALA A 130 -8.27 12.72 -10.24
C ALA A 130 -8.91 14.11 -10.31
N ILE A 131 -8.59 15.01 -9.38
CA ILE A 131 -9.21 16.33 -9.22
C ILE A 131 -8.21 17.47 -9.43
N PRO A 132 -8.67 18.70 -9.80
CA PRO A 132 -7.78 19.81 -10.16
C PRO A 132 -7.23 20.58 -8.95
N TYR A 133 -7.36 20.05 -7.75
CA TYR A 133 -6.84 20.67 -6.54
C TYR A 133 -6.35 19.61 -5.54
N GLY A 134 -5.50 20.04 -4.66
CA GLY A 134 -5.20 19.36 -3.41
C GLY A 134 -5.31 20.34 -2.26
N TYR A 135 -5.10 19.85 -1.04
CA TYR A 135 -4.95 20.72 0.11
C TYR A 135 -3.75 20.29 0.95
N ASN A 136 -3.21 21.25 1.69
CA ASN A 136 -2.33 21.00 2.81
C ASN A 136 -2.93 21.67 4.04
N ALA A 137 -2.83 21.04 5.21
CA ALA A 137 -3.42 21.56 6.43
C ALA A 137 -2.66 21.11 7.67
N PHE A 138 -2.46 22.02 8.58
CA PHE A 138 -2.12 21.67 9.95
C PHE A 138 -3.29 21.95 10.91
N ARG A 139 -3.34 21.22 12.02
CA ARG A 139 -4.42 21.29 13.02
C ARG A 139 -3.86 21.56 14.40
N TYR A 140 -4.64 22.29 15.21
CA TYR A 140 -4.30 22.48 16.61
C TYR A 140 -4.00 21.13 17.28
N GLY A 141 -2.85 21.03 17.92
CA GLY A 141 -2.41 19.84 18.63
C GLY A 141 -1.96 18.66 17.74
N ALA A 142 -1.79 18.87 16.42
CA ALA A 142 -1.28 17.88 15.48
C ALA A 142 -0.17 18.49 14.61
N GLY A 143 0.70 17.63 14.04
CA GLY A 143 1.94 18.06 13.41
C GLY A 143 3.13 17.99 14.36
N PHE A 144 4.33 18.25 13.86
CA PHE A 144 5.57 18.12 14.62
C PHE A 144 5.86 19.35 15.49
N GLN A 145 5.41 20.55 15.07
CA GLN A 145 5.69 21.84 15.75
C GLN A 145 4.40 22.42 16.37
N THR A 146 3.74 21.68 17.24
CA THR A 146 2.44 22.04 17.80
C THR A 146 2.45 23.28 18.71
N GLU A 147 3.60 23.60 19.32
CA GLU A 147 3.76 24.76 20.19
C GLU A 147 3.90 26.05 19.37
N GLU A 148 4.59 25.99 18.24
CA GLU A 148 4.80 27.12 17.34
C GLU A 148 3.56 27.42 16.49
N PHE A 149 2.74 26.39 16.22
CA PHE A 149 1.52 26.49 15.42
C PHE A 149 0.27 26.07 16.23
N PRO A 150 -0.09 26.77 17.33
CA PRO A 150 -1.21 26.40 18.20
C PRO A 150 -2.57 26.80 17.63
N TYR A 151 -2.78 26.57 16.32
CA TYR A 151 -4.04 26.85 15.61
C TYR A 151 -4.18 25.91 14.43
N SER A 152 -5.27 26.02 13.70
CA SER A 152 -5.51 25.20 12.50
C SER A 152 -5.56 26.08 11.25
N LYS A 153 -5.00 25.59 10.16
CA LYS A 153 -5.05 26.26 8.86
C LYS A 153 -5.14 25.22 7.75
N ILE A 154 -5.95 25.50 6.76
CA ILE A 154 -6.02 24.76 5.50
C ILE A 154 -5.67 25.67 4.34
N LYS A 155 -4.95 25.14 3.36
CA LYS A 155 -4.58 25.80 2.12
C LYS A 155 -4.99 24.92 0.95
N ILE A 156 -5.86 25.45 0.08
CA ILE A 156 -6.17 24.80 -1.19
C ILE A 156 -5.07 25.14 -2.19
N ILE A 157 -4.56 24.11 -2.86
CA ILE A 157 -3.47 24.20 -3.83
C ILE A 157 -4.02 23.77 -5.19
N PRO A 158 -4.16 24.68 -6.17
CA PRO A 158 -4.51 24.30 -7.54
C PRO A 158 -3.46 23.39 -8.16
N LEU A 159 -3.91 22.33 -8.85
CA LEU A 159 -3.05 21.34 -9.48
C LEU A 159 -3.14 21.42 -11.00
N ASP A 160 -2.05 21.78 -11.68
CA ASP A 160 -1.90 21.63 -13.13
C ASP A 160 -1.50 20.19 -13.43
N ARG A 161 -2.49 19.34 -13.74
CA ARG A 161 -2.32 17.92 -13.97
C ARG A 161 -1.59 17.57 -15.27
N GLU A 162 -1.55 18.50 -16.22
CA GLU A 162 -0.83 18.30 -17.49
C GLU A 162 0.66 18.56 -17.30
N LYS A 163 1.02 19.64 -16.56
CA LYS A 163 2.40 19.99 -16.26
C LYS A 163 2.95 19.32 -15.01
N MET A 164 2.09 18.63 -14.26
CA MET A 164 2.43 18.03 -12.95
C MET A 164 3.04 19.06 -12.00
N ILE A 165 2.29 20.16 -11.77
CA ILE A 165 2.70 21.28 -10.90
C ILE A 165 1.56 21.63 -9.94
N GLY A 166 1.88 21.77 -8.65
CA GLY A 166 1.02 22.37 -7.63
C GLY A 166 1.37 23.84 -7.42
N HIS A 167 0.41 24.75 -7.64
CA HIS A 167 0.61 26.20 -7.46
C HIS A 167 0.45 26.59 -5.98
N PHE A 168 1.53 26.50 -5.21
CA PHE A 168 1.48 26.72 -3.76
C PHE A 168 1.24 28.18 -3.38
N ALA A 169 1.96 29.11 -4.04
CA ALA A 169 1.83 30.56 -3.84
C ALA A 169 2.40 31.30 -5.06
N PRO A 170 2.19 32.62 -5.20
CA PRO A 170 2.82 33.39 -6.26
C PRO A 170 4.37 33.19 -6.26
N GLY A 171 4.89 32.65 -7.34
CA GLY A 171 6.32 32.35 -7.50
C GLY A 171 6.79 31.07 -6.81
N ILE A 172 5.87 30.24 -6.29
CA ILE A 172 6.21 28.96 -5.66
C ILE A 172 5.37 27.87 -6.32
N ASP A 173 5.99 27.09 -7.19
CA ASP A 173 5.44 25.93 -7.86
C ASP A 173 6.13 24.66 -7.33
N ILE A 174 5.32 23.65 -6.99
CA ILE A 174 5.78 22.37 -6.46
C ILE A 174 5.63 21.32 -7.56
N PRO A 175 6.71 20.65 -8.00
CA PRO A 175 6.62 19.48 -8.86
C PRO A 175 5.80 18.38 -8.18
N LEU A 176 4.90 17.72 -8.94
CA LEU A 176 4.02 16.69 -8.40
C LEU A 176 4.58 15.30 -8.68
N HIS A 177 4.62 14.49 -7.64
CA HIS A 177 5.06 13.10 -7.65
C HIS A 177 4.04 12.25 -6.89
N PRO A 178 2.88 11.92 -7.50
CA PRO A 178 1.77 11.32 -6.79
C PRO A 178 2.07 9.90 -6.31
N PHE A 179 1.59 9.61 -5.11
CA PHE A 179 1.64 8.29 -4.48
C PHE A 179 0.47 8.11 -3.50
N PHE A 180 0.26 6.88 -3.01
CA PHE A 180 -0.72 6.60 -1.97
C PHE A 180 -0.01 6.58 -0.62
N GLY A 181 -0.42 7.42 0.31
CA GLY A 181 0.07 7.44 1.69
C GLY A 181 -0.32 6.15 2.40
N SER A 182 -1.56 5.71 2.18
CA SER A 182 -2.12 4.56 2.88
C SER A 182 -2.32 3.37 1.95
N MET A 183 -1.53 2.30 2.15
CA MET A 183 -1.68 0.98 1.54
C MET A 183 -1.38 -0.08 2.58
N GLY A 184 -2.29 -1.04 2.80
CA GLY A 184 -2.07 -2.05 3.82
C GLY A 184 -2.97 -3.26 3.68
N VAL A 185 -2.70 -4.25 4.53
CA VAL A 185 -3.47 -5.49 4.63
C VAL A 185 -4.11 -5.62 6.02
N ALA A 186 -5.10 -6.48 6.16
CA ALA A 186 -5.73 -6.68 7.46
C ALA A 186 -4.74 -7.29 8.48
N PRO A 187 -4.73 -6.80 9.73
CA PRO A 187 -3.94 -7.36 10.81
C PRO A 187 -4.47 -8.74 11.26
N PRO A 188 -3.71 -9.48 12.10
CA PRO A 188 -4.24 -10.69 12.76
C PRO A 188 -5.54 -10.38 13.52
N PRO A 189 -6.51 -11.33 13.57
CA PRO A 189 -7.83 -11.11 14.18
C PRO A 189 -7.79 -10.61 15.63
N ALA A 190 -6.76 -11.01 16.40
CA ALA A 190 -6.59 -10.59 17.79
C ALA A 190 -6.33 -9.09 17.96
N VAL A 191 -5.90 -8.39 16.90
CA VAL A 191 -5.66 -6.93 16.90
C VAL A 191 -6.99 -6.15 16.82
N GLY A 192 -8.02 -6.75 16.22
CA GLY A 192 -9.31 -6.11 16.01
C GLY A 192 -9.28 -5.05 14.92
N ARG A 193 -10.02 -3.94 15.14
CA ARG A 193 -10.05 -2.79 14.23
C ARG A 193 -8.82 -1.91 14.48
N TYR A 194 -7.81 -2.08 13.64
CA TYR A 194 -6.59 -1.29 13.73
C TYR A 194 -6.80 0.09 13.10
N ASP A 195 -6.34 1.11 13.81
CA ASP A 195 -6.44 2.51 13.38
C ASP A 195 -5.69 2.75 12.07
N SER A 196 -6.31 3.49 11.14
CA SER A 196 -5.70 3.78 9.85
C SER A 196 -4.61 4.85 9.87
N ALA A 197 -4.50 5.66 10.96
CA ALA A 197 -3.52 6.74 10.99
C ALA A 197 -2.07 6.26 11.21
N PRO A 198 -1.73 5.41 12.21
CA PRO A 198 -0.32 5.04 12.40
C PRO A 198 0.11 3.94 11.42
N PRO A 199 1.26 4.13 10.74
CA PRO A 199 1.88 3.05 9.97
C PRO A 199 2.39 1.93 10.90
N THR A 200 2.41 0.69 10.39
CA THR A 200 2.84 -0.46 11.20
C THR A 200 3.24 -1.67 10.34
N PHE A 201 3.38 -2.84 10.97
CA PHE A 201 3.76 -4.10 10.33
C PHE A 201 2.79 -4.56 9.21
N ILE A 202 1.57 -4.04 9.13
CA ILE A 202 0.63 -4.31 8.02
C ILE A 202 0.82 -3.36 6.83
N GLY A 203 1.71 -2.39 6.90
CA GLY A 203 1.75 -1.20 6.07
C GLY A 203 0.84 -0.13 6.68
N GLY A 204 -0.26 0.19 6.03
CA GLY A 204 -1.19 1.25 6.42
C GLY A 204 -0.70 2.61 5.93
N ASN A 205 -0.79 3.61 6.78
CA ASN A 205 -0.39 4.99 6.46
C ASN A 205 1.13 5.15 6.49
N MET A 206 1.80 4.62 5.47
CA MET A 206 3.25 4.60 5.40
C MET A 206 3.86 5.96 5.00
N ASP A 207 3.09 6.80 4.31
CA ASP A 207 3.47 8.15 3.83
C ASP A 207 4.84 8.21 3.17
N ASN A 208 5.17 7.14 2.47
CA ASN A 208 6.47 6.99 1.83
C ASN A 208 6.42 7.47 0.39
N LYS A 209 6.94 8.66 0.14
CA LYS A 209 6.98 9.30 -1.18
C LYS A 209 7.75 8.53 -2.25
N GLU A 210 8.53 7.51 -1.88
CA GLU A 210 9.26 6.65 -2.82
C GLU A 210 8.34 5.63 -3.50
N LEU A 211 7.09 5.45 -3.00
CA LEU A 211 6.11 4.50 -3.53
C LEU A 211 5.33 5.05 -4.73
N GLN A 212 6.03 5.59 -5.71
CA GLN A 212 5.52 6.17 -6.94
C GLN A 212 5.32 5.11 -8.04
N VAL A 213 4.87 5.55 -9.22
CA VAL A 213 4.78 4.70 -10.42
C VAL A 213 6.12 4.02 -10.72
N GLY A 214 6.07 2.70 -10.94
CA GLY A 214 7.25 1.87 -11.17
C GLY A 214 7.86 1.28 -9.91
N SER A 215 7.35 1.63 -8.72
CA SER A 215 7.71 0.95 -7.47
C SER A 215 6.87 -0.30 -7.25
N THR A 216 7.36 -1.15 -6.36
CA THR A 216 6.70 -2.37 -5.90
C THR A 216 6.72 -2.41 -4.39
N VAL A 217 5.58 -2.72 -3.77
CA VAL A 217 5.46 -2.89 -2.32
C VAL A 217 5.11 -4.35 -2.02
N TYR A 218 5.71 -4.89 -0.98
CA TYR A 218 5.53 -6.27 -0.52
C TYR A 218 4.89 -6.25 0.86
N PHE A 219 3.68 -6.78 0.97
CA PHE A 219 2.94 -6.83 2.23
C PHE A 219 2.90 -8.25 2.78
N PRO A 220 3.20 -8.45 4.08
CA PRO A 220 3.01 -9.75 4.73
C PRO A 220 1.51 -10.07 4.85
N VAL A 221 1.14 -11.33 4.70
CA VAL A 221 -0.24 -11.79 4.85
C VAL A 221 -0.46 -12.34 6.26
N PHE A 222 -1.49 -11.85 6.95
CA PHE A 222 -1.83 -12.27 8.32
C PHE A 222 -3.18 -12.99 8.40
N VAL A 223 -4.03 -12.84 7.37
CA VAL A 223 -5.36 -13.45 7.29
C VAL A 223 -5.62 -13.98 5.90
N PRO A 224 -6.51 -14.98 5.73
CA PRO A 224 -6.91 -15.44 4.39
C PRO A 224 -7.37 -14.28 3.52
N GLY A 225 -6.86 -14.24 2.29
CA GLY A 225 -7.17 -13.20 1.31
C GLY A 225 -6.44 -11.88 1.53
N ALA A 226 -5.56 -11.75 2.51
CA ALA A 226 -4.84 -10.54 2.89
C ALA A 226 -5.74 -9.34 3.22
N LEU A 227 -6.86 -9.14 2.53
CA LEU A 227 -7.81 -8.02 2.69
C LEU A 227 -7.11 -6.67 2.52
N PHE A 228 -6.62 -6.41 1.31
CA PHE A 228 -5.88 -5.20 0.96
C PHE A 228 -6.80 -3.98 0.86
N GLU A 229 -6.37 -2.87 1.43
CA GLU A 229 -7.05 -1.56 1.38
C GLU A 229 -6.06 -0.47 0.98
N ILE A 230 -6.55 0.59 0.29
CA ILE A 230 -5.76 1.69 -0.24
C ILE A 230 -6.54 3.00 -0.19
N GLY A 231 -5.84 4.10 0.09
CA GLY A 231 -6.42 5.43 0.09
C GLY A 231 -5.37 6.50 0.31
N ASP A 232 -5.81 7.66 0.80
CA ASP A 232 -4.91 8.73 1.22
C ASP A 232 -3.97 9.14 0.08
N GLY A 233 -4.56 9.73 -0.95
CA GLY A 233 -3.85 10.11 -2.15
C GLY A 233 -3.08 11.42 -1.98
N HIS A 234 -1.77 11.37 -2.15
CA HIS A 234 -0.87 12.52 -2.10
C HIS A 234 -0.44 12.93 -3.49
N ALA A 235 -0.60 14.19 -3.86
CA ALA A 235 -0.06 14.73 -5.09
C ALA A 235 1.46 14.97 -4.98
N ASN A 236 1.95 15.30 -3.79
CA ASN A 236 3.36 15.40 -3.43
C ASN A 236 3.54 15.53 -1.93
N GLN A 237 4.68 15.06 -1.42
CA GLN A 237 5.09 15.18 -0.01
C GLN A 237 6.60 15.37 0.09
N GLY A 238 7.04 16.16 1.07
CA GLY A 238 8.43 16.14 1.54
C GLY A 238 8.64 15.06 2.59
N ASN A 239 9.86 14.49 2.68
CA ASN A 239 10.19 13.59 3.77
C ASN A 239 9.94 14.28 5.13
N GLY A 240 9.28 13.56 6.04
CA GLY A 240 8.90 14.01 7.36
C GLY A 240 7.45 14.40 7.53
N GLU A 241 6.71 14.76 6.46
CA GLU A 241 5.30 15.19 6.51
C GLU A 241 4.97 16.11 7.71
N SER A 242 5.81 17.07 7.96
CA SER A 242 6.01 17.72 9.27
C SER A 242 4.80 18.46 9.85
N ASP A 243 3.81 18.83 9.03
CA ASP A 243 2.62 19.56 9.48
C ASP A 243 1.33 18.72 9.55
N ILE A 244 1.42 17.37 9.34
CA ILE A 244 0.34 16.36 9.41
C ILE A 244 -0.38 16.08 8.09
N THR A 245 -0.08 16.77 7.02
CA THR A 245 -0.57 16.43 5.68
C THR A 245 0.49 16.63 4.60
N ALA A 246 0.32 15.93 3.51
CA ALA A 246 1.00 16.18 2.24
C ALA A 246 0.27 17.29 1.44
N ILE A 247 0.32 17.21 0.12
CA ILE A 247 -0.70 17.81 -0.77
C ILE A 247 -1.73 16.72 -1.02
N GLU A 248 -2.76 16.70 -0.16
CA GLU A 248 -3.85 15.73 -0.18
C GLU A 248 -4.72 15.88 -1.40
N THR A 249 -5.03 14.79 -2.11
CA THR A 249 -5.88 14.81 -3.29
C THR A 249 -6.54 13.45 -3.55
N SER A 250 -7.49 13.38 -4.48
CA SER A 250 -8.03 12.12 -4.98
C SER A 250 -7.16 11.60 -6.12
N LEU A 251 -6.91 10.29 -6.14
CA LEU A 251 -6.07 9.62 -7.13
C LEU A 251 -6.80 8.51 -7.87
N VAL A 252 -6.34 8.21 -9.08
CA VAL A 252 -6.66 6.98 -9.80
C VAL A 252 -5.40 6.16 -9.95
N GLY A 253 -5.35 5.01 -9.26
CA GLY A 253 -4.18 4.13 -9.26
C GLY A 253 -4.44 2.80 -9.97
N THR A 254 -3.51 2.36 -10.84
CA THR A 254 -3.52 1.03 -11.46
C THR A 254 -2.47 0.17 -10.80
N LEU A 255 -2.89 -0.86 -10.06
CA LEU A 255 -2.03 -1.72 -9.27
C LEU A 255 -2.22 -3.18 -9.66
N GLN A 256 -1.11 -3.90 -9.90
CA GLN A 256 -1.10 -5.33 -10.14
C GLN A 256 -0.72 -6.09 -8.87
N PHE A 257 -1.41 -7.20 -8.61
CA PHE A 257 -1.23 -8.02 -7.42
C PHE A 257 -0.63 -9.38 -7.77
N ILE A 258 0.45 -9.77 -7.08
CA ILE A 258 1.11 -11.07 -7.25
C ILE A 258 1.27 -11.71 -5.87
N LEU A 259 0.86 -12.97 -5.76
CA LEU A 259 0.94 -13.72 -4.52
C LEU A 259 2.22 -14.59 -4.51
N HIS A 260 3.01 -14.44 -3.46
CA HIS A 260 4.17 -15.27 -3.17
C HIS A 260 3.89 -16.13 -1.95
N LYS A 261 4.00 -17.46 -2.12
CA LYS A 261 3.67 -18.43 -1.07
C LYS A 261 4.84 -18.65 -0.11
N HIS A 262 4.51 -18.77 1.18
CA HIS A 262 5.43 -19.23 2.23
C HIS A 262 6.73 -18.42 2.34
N THR A 263 6.68 -17.13 2.18
CA THR A 263 7.85 -16.25 2.25
C THR A 263 8.35 -16.02 3.68
N GLY A 264 7.42 -16.09 4.66
CA GLY A 264 7.70 -15.77 6.05
C GLY A 264 7.97 -14.29 6.33
N GLN A 265 7.66 -13.39 5.37
CA GLN A 265 7.79 -11.94 5.57
C GLN A 265 6.84 -11.48 6.69
N THR A 266 7.32 -10.63 7.59
CA THR A 266 6.56 -10.15 8.76
C THR A 266 6.38 -8.63 8.79
N TYR A 267 7.02 -7.91 7.86
CA TYR A 267 7.03 -6.46 7.82
C TYR A 267 6.99 -5.95 6.37
N PRO A 268 6.36 -4.82 6.06
CA PRO A 268 6.34 -4.30 4.69
C PRO A 268 7.75 -3.90 4.24
N ARG A 269 8.04 -4.14 2.98
CA ARG A 269 9.21 -3.63 2.28
C ARG A 269 8.82 -3.18 0.89
N ALA A 270 9.69 -2.43 0.23
CA ALA A 270 9.45 -1.99 -1.12
C ALA A 270 10.72 -2.00 -1.97
N GLU A 271 10.54 -1.75 -3.24
CA GLU A 271 11.65 -1.46 -4.16
C GLU A 271 11.20 -0.53 -5.28
N THR A 272 12.17 0.25 -5.76
CA THR A 272 12.04 1.03 -6.99
C THR A 272 12.93 0.41 -8.09
N ALA A 273 12.98 1.02 -9.24
CA ALA A 273 13.94 0.63 -10.29
C ALA A 273 15.39 0.68 -9.79
N THR A 274 15.71 1.56 -8.84
CA THR A 274 17.09 1.88 -8.42
C THR A 274 17.42 1.47 -6.99
N HIS A 275 16.44 1.27 -6.09
CA HIS A 275 16.68 0.98 -4.68
C HIS A 275 15.84 -0.17 -4.16
N TYR A 276 16.38 -0.89 -3.19
CA TYR A 276 15.62 -1.67 -2.21
C TYR A 276 15.27 -0.77 -1.04
N ILE A 277 14.05 -0.92 -0.50
CA ILE A 277 13.53 -0.09 0.58
C ILE A 277 13.08 -0.98 1.73
N ALA A 278 13.63 -0.76 2.91
CA ALA A 278 13.14 -1.32 4.16
C ALA A 278 12.53 -0.21 5.01
N MET A 279 11.47 -0.52 5.75
CA MET A 279 10.74 0.46 6.55
C MET A 279 10.72 0.06 8.02
N GLY A 280 10.64 1.03 8.90
CA GLY A 280 10.49 0.85 10.33
C GLY A 280 9.54 1.90 10.91
N PHE A 281 8.61 1.47 11.77
CA PHE A 281 7.59 2.32 12.36
C PHE A 281 7.52 2.13 13.86
N ASP A 282 7.50 3.23 14.62
CA ASP A 282 7.35 3.23 16.07
C ASP A 282 6.97 4.63 16.55
N ASP A 283 6.40 4.76 17.74
CA ASP A 283 6.14 6.06 18.36
C ASP A 283 7.43 6.77 18.81
N ASP A 284 8.55 6.05 18.97
CA ASP A 284 9.90 6.57 19.12
C ASP A 284 10.70 6.51 17.81
N LEU A 285 11.18 7.66 17.35
CA LEU A 285 11.94 7.76 16.09
C LEU A 285 13.22 6.93 16.10
N THR A 286 13.88 6.80 17.25
CA THR A 286 15.10 5.98 17.38
C THR A 286 14.76 4.50 17.21
N VAL A 287 13.66 4.05 17.80
CA VAL A 287 13.18 2.67 17.64
C VAL A 287 12.73 2.40 16.21
N ALA A 288 12.01 3.35 15.56
CA ALA A 288 11.63 3.26 14.16
C ALA A 288 12.87 3.13 13.25
N THR A 289 13.91 3.94 13.51
CA THR A 289 15.18 3.88 12.78
C THR A 289 15.87 2.53 12.95
N HIS A 290 15.92 2.03 14.18
CA HIS A 290 16.50 0.71 14.49
C HIS A 290 15.79 -0.40 13.72
N ARG A 291 14.44 -0.39 13.71
CA ARG A 291 13.64 -1.36 12.95
C ARG A 291 13.91 -1.28 11.44
N ALA A 292 13.95 -0.09 10.87
CA ALA A 292 14.21 0.07 9.43
C ALA A 292 15.59 -0.51 9.04
N ILE A 293 16.61 -0.27 9.87
CA ILE A 293 17.95 -0.84 9.67
C ILE A 293 17.93 -2.36 9.82
N ASP A 294 17.28 -2.90 10.87
CA ASP A 294 17.17 -4.35 11.07
C ASP A 294 16.43 -5.02 9.91
N GLN A 295 15.33 -4.44 9.40
CA GLN A 295 14.62 -4.97 8.23
C GLN A 295 15.51 -4.98 6.98
N MET A 296 16.36 -3.96 6.79
CA MET A 296 17.32 -3.96 5.68
C MET A 296 18.42 -5.01 5.88
N ILE A 297 18.94 -5.19 7.09
CA ILE A 297 19.91 -6.25 7.40
C ILE A 297 19.30 -7.62 7.08
N ASP A 298 18.09 -7.90 7.55
CA ASP A 298 17.41 -9.17 7.33
C ASP A 298 17.17 -9.44 5.84
N PHE A 299 16.79 -8.40 5.08
CA PHE A 299 16.67 -8.47 3.61
C PHE A 299 18.02 -8.81 2.94
N LEU A 300 19.10 -8.13 3.32
CA LEU A 300 20.43 -8.36 2.72
C LEU A 300 20.97 -9.77 3.07
N VAL A 301 20.75 -10.24 4.29
CA VAL A 301 21.11 -11.59 4.68
C VAL A 301 20.31 -12.65 3.90
N GLY A 302 18.99 -12.49 3.82
CA GLY A 302 18.12 -13.44 3.14
C GLY A 302 18.25 -13.43 1.62
N ALA A 303 18.21 -12.24 1.00
CA ALA A 303 18.15 -12.09 -0.44
C ALA A 303 19.52 -11.95 -1.13
N LYS A 304 20.56 -11.50 -0.39
CA LYS A 304 21.91 -11.29 -0.92
C LYS A 304 22.94 -12.21 -0.32
N HIS A 305 22.52 -13.10 0.62
CA HIS A 305 23.37 -14.08 1.28
C HIS A 305 24.58 -13.47 2.01
N MET A 306 24.42 -12.25 2.54
CA MET A 306 25.44 -11.54 3.30
C MET A 306 25.49 -12.03 4.75
N THR A 307 26.62 -11.85 5.42
CA THR A 307 26.65 -11.93 6.89
C THR A 307 25.93 -10.71 7.48
N ARG A 308 25.45 -10.81 8.72
CA ARG A 308 24.83 -9.65 9.40
C ARG A 308 25.80 -8.48 9.55
N ASP A 309 27.07 -8.78 9.85
CA ASP A 309 28.14 -7.78 10.01
C ASP A 309 28.37 -7.03 8.70
N ASP A 310 28.53 -7.75 7.59
CA ASP A 310 28.74 -7.14 6.27
C ASP A 310 27.51 -6.35 5.83
N ALA A 311 26.30 -6.85 6.09
CA ALA A 311 25.05 -6.15 5.78
C ALA A 311 24.96 -4.81 6.54
N TYR A 312 25.29 -4.81 7.84
CA TYR A 312 25.30 -3.61 8.66
C TYR A 312 26.36 -2.61 8.19
N MET A 313 27.57 -3.07 7.90
CA MET A 313 28.62 -2.21 7.34
C MET A 313 28.26 -1.64 5.97
N LEU A 314 27.61 -2.44 5.11
CA LEU A 314 27.16 -1.99 3.79
C LEU A 314 26.07 -0.89 3.91
N ILE A 315 25.11 -1.03 4.82
CA ILE A 315 24.10 -0.01 5.08
C ILE A 315 24.79 1.31 5.45
N SER A 316 25.73 1.27 6.39
CA SER A 316 26.45 2.48 6.84
C SER A 316 27.26 3.18 5.76
N THR A 317 27.67 2.45 4.72
CA THR A 317 28.58 2.98 3.67
C THR A 317 27.88 3.31 2.36
N ALA A 318 26.66 2.81 2.14
CA ALA A 318 26.02 2.90 0.84
C ALA A 318 24.52 3.20 0.87
N ALA A 319 23.84 3.09 2.00
CA ALA A 319 22.40 3.34 2.09
C ALA A 319 22.12 4.70 2.75
N ASP A 320 21.02 5.34 2.33
CA ASP A 320 20.45 6.49 3.02
C ASP A 320 19.39 6.01 4.03
N VAL A 321 19.30 6.71 5.16
CA VAL A 321 18.29 6.49 6.21
C VAL A 321 17.49 7.77 6.34
N ASP A 322 16.25 7.73 5.87
CA ASP A 322 15.39 8.89 5.75
C ASP A 322 14.22 8.83 6.74
N ILE A 323 13.86 9.99 7.29
CA ILE A 323 12.62 10.13 8.06
C ILE A 323 11.47 10.22 7.08
N THR A 324 10.60 9.21 7.05
CA THR A 324 9.47 9.15 6.13
C THR A 324 8.37 10.12 6.52
N GLU A 325 7.90 10.01 7.78
CA GLU A 325 6.91 10.88 8.40
C GLU A 325 7.16 10.98 9.92
N LEU A 326 6.65 12.04 10.57
CA LEU A 326 6.89 12.37 11.99
C LEU A 326 5.59 12.46 12.82
N VAL A 327 4.42 12.34 12.20
CA VAL A 327 3.21 13.00 12.72
C VAL A 327 2.04 12.08 13.01
N ASP A 328 2.00 10.84 12.51
CA ASP A 328 0.85 9.93 12.63
C ASP A 328 0.92 8.99 13.85
N ARG A 329 1.37 9.52 14.97
CA ARG A 329 1.63 8.81 16.22
C ARG A 329 2.83 7.88 16.13
N ASN A 330 2.85 6.89 15.25
CA ASN A 330 4.09 6.22 14.89
C ASN A 330 4.85 7.10 13.89
N LYS A 331 6.16 7.20 14.06
CA LYS A 331 7.05 7.81 13.08
C LYS A 331 7.49 6.74 12.09
N GLY A 332 7.66 7.14 10.85
CA GLY A 332 8.17 6.30 9.78
C GLY A 332 9.63 6.62 9.45
N VAL A 333 10.44 5.59 9.30
CA VAL A 333 11.81 5.67 8.78
C VAL A 333 11.95 4.64 7.66
N HIS A 334 12.62 5.02 6.59
CA HIS A 334 12.98 4.06 5.55
C HIS A 334 14.47 4.10 5.22
N VAL A 335 14.99 2.92 4.85
CA VAL A 335 16.38 2.72 4.42
C VAL A 335 16.36 2.49 2.91
N MET A 336 17.13 3.30 2.17
CA MET A 336 17.26 3.27 0.72
C MET A 336 18.59 2.65 0.32
N MET A 337 18.61 1.35 -0.01
CA MET A 337 19.80 0.63 -0.46
C MET A 337 19.88 0.65 -1.99
N PRO A 338 20.89 1.33 -2.60
CA PRO A 338 21.03 1.36 -4.06
C PRO A 338 21.25 -0.04 -4.65
N LYS A 339 20.48 -0.40 -5.67
CA LYS A 339 20.65 -1.68 -6.40
C LYS A 339 21.99 -1.73 -7.14
N ALA A 340 22.53 -0.57 -7.52
CA ALA A 340 23.78 -0.46 -8.27
C ALA A 340 25.04 -0.92 -7.50
N VAL A 341 24.96 -1.03 -6.15
CA VAL A 341 26.09 -1.56 -5.35
C VAL A 341 26.30 -3.07 -5.53
N PHE A 342 25.26 -3.78 -6.02
CA PHE A 342 25.33 -5.22 -6.28
C PHE A 342 25.71 -5.48 -7.73
N VAL A 343 27.02 -5.56 -7.98
CA VAL A 343 27.57 -5.90 -9.31
C VAL A 343 27.41 -7.41 -9.58
N LYS A 344 27.19 -7.79 -10.83
CA LYS A 344 27.05 -9.19 -11.25
C LYS A 344 28.40 -9.86 -11.33
#